data_f37c198a5edeb47149b48e13b0e3d1ab
#
_entry.id   f37c198a5edeb47149b48e13b0e3d1ab
#
_cell.length_a   1.000
_cell.length_b   1.000
_cell.length_c   1.000
_cell.angle_alpha   90.00
_cell.angle_beta   90.00
_cell.angle_gamma   90.00
#
_symmetry.space_group_name_H-M   'P 1'
#
loop_
_entity.id
_entity.type
_entity.pdbx_description
1 polymer ?
#
loop_
_entity_poly.entity_id
_entity_poly.type
_entity_poly.pdbx_seq_one_letter_code
_entity_poly.pdbx_strand_id
1 'polypeptide(L)'
;FSYEVAVTKGQTTTIQKIGGYAVSMNHENTIIGAKNSIAIALEIGVLQLTENQKQAWAKIWEMSDITIDGDVKAQQGIRFNIFQLNQTYLGKDSRLNIGPKGFTGEKYGGSTYWDTEAYCIPFYMATKDQQVARNLLAYRYNQLDKAIENAEKLGFKNGAALYPMVTMNGEECHNEWEITFEEIHRNGAIAFAIYNYFRFTDDYSYIPEKGLEVLIGIARFWHQRATFSTYRNQYVILGVTGPNEYENNVNNNWYTNYIAKWCIDYTVEQIN
;
A
#
# COMPACT_ATOMS: atom_id res chain seq x y z
N PHE A 1 9.27 -35.19 9.14
CA PHE A 1 9.47 -35.64 10.52
C PHE A 1 8.30 -36.54 10.89
N SER A 2 8.56 -37.69 11.45
CA SER A 2 7.57 -38.62 12.02
C SER A 2 7.81 -38.74 13.51
N TYR A 3 6.72 -38.83 14.26
CA TYR A 3 6.76 -39.02 15.72
C TYR A 3 5.89 -40.21 16.07
N GLU A 4 6.38 -41.06 16.95
CA GLU A 4 5.58 -42.12 17.59
C GLU A 4 5.22 -41.65 18.98
N VAL A 5 3.93 -41.62 19.27
CA VAL A 5 3.39 -41.18 20.57
C VAL A 5 2.48 -42.25 21.11
N ALA A 6 2.81 -42.78 22.27
CA ALA A 6 1.93 -43.69 23.00
C ALA A 6 0.77 -42.89 23.61
N VAL A 7 -0.46 -43.22 23.25
CA VAL A 7 -1.68 -42.60 23.79
C VAL A 7 -2.50 -43.61 24.57
N THR A 8 -2.94 -43.21 25.78
CA THR A 8 -3.80 -44.01 26.64
C THR A 8 -5.20 -43.40 26.66
N LYS A 9 -6.23 -44.24 26.72
CA LYS A 9 -7.62 -43.77 26.78
C LYS A 9 -7.81 -42.78 27.95
N GLY A 10 -8.34 -41.58 27.66
CA GLY A 10 -8.59 -40.53 28.63
C GLY A 10 -7.41 -39.58 28.90
N GLN A 11 -6.23 -39.81 28.28
CA GLN A 11 -5.10 -38.89 28.33
C GLN A 11 -5.04 -38.01 27.12
N THR A 12 -4.63 -36.75 27.29
CA THR A 12 -4.37 -35.81 26.22
C THR A 12 -2.86 -35.65 26.02
N THR A 13 -2.38 -35.84 24.82
CA THR A 13 -0.98 -35.58 24.45
C THR A 13 -0.94 -34.35 23.57
N THR A 14 -0.10 -33.37 23.93
CA THR A 14 0.08 -32.14 23.16
C THR A 14 1.43 -32.18 22.45
N ILE A 15 1.42 -31.98 21.15
CA ILE A 15 2.62 -31.80 20.34
C ILE A 15 2.69 -30.34 19.90
N GLN A 16 3.83 -29.69 20.15
CA GLN A 16 4.07 -28.32 19.74
C GLN A 16 5.12 -28.30 18.64
N LYS A 17 4.85 -27.54 17.59
CA LYS A 17 5.80 -27.27 16.50
C LYS A 17 6.00 -25.78 16.37
N ILE A 18 7.25 -25.31 16.47
CA ILE A 18 7.64 -23.92 16.27
C ILE A 18 8.41 -23.84 14.95
N GLY A 19 8.00 -22.95 14.07
CA GLY A 19 8.66 -22.63 12.81
C GLY A 19 8.88 -21.14 12.70
N GLY A 20 9.84 -20.73 11.86
CA GLY A 20 10.14 -19.32 11.64
C GLY A 20 10.61 -19.06 10.22
N TYR A 21 10.51 -17.80 9.81
CA TYR A 21 10.99 -17.30 8.53
C TYR A 21 11.94 -16.14 8.77
N ALA A 22 12.92 -15.99 7.90
CA ALA A 22 13.77 -14.82 7.84
C ALA A 22 13.98 -14.42 6.38
N VAL A 23 14.05 -13.12 6.12
CA VAL A 23 14.23 -12.58 4.78
C VAL A 23 15.55 -11.82 4.66
N SER A 24 16.14 -11.81 3.47
CA SER A 24 17.40 -11.12 3.18
C SER A 24 17.35 -9.61 3.42
N MET A 25 16.15 -9.02 3.33
CA MET A 25 15.92 -7.62 3.65
C MET A 25 16.30 -7.25 5.10
N ASN A 26 16.24 -8.21 6.03
CA ASN A 26 16.48 -7.99 7.46
C ASN A 26 17.68 -8.76 8.01
N HIS A 27 18.21 -9.73 7.26
CA HIS A 27 19.30 -10.61 7.73
C HIS A 27 20.26 -10.92 6.58
N GLU A 28 21.54 -10.66 6.77
CA GLU A 28 22.58 -11.09 5.83
C GLU A 28 22.59 -12.61 5.66
N ASN A 29 22.42 -13.33 6.79
CA ASN A 29 22.26 -14.79 6.78
C ASN A 29 20.86 -15.16 7.27
N THR A 30 19.97 -15.48 6.36
CA THR A 30 18.57 -15.83 6.63
C THR A 30 18.41 -17.10 7.45
N ILE A 31 19.31 -18.10 7.27
CA ILE A 31 19.28 -19.34 8.05
C ILE A 31 19.59 -19.09 9.51
N ILE A 32 20.61 -18.27 9.78
CA ILE A 32 20.98 -17.88 11.15
C ILE A 32 19.84 -17.03 11.75
N GLY A 33 19.30 -16.06 10.99
CA GLY A 33 18.16 -15.25 11.42
C GLY A 33 16.94 -16.09 11.83
N ALA A 34 16.57 -17.07 11.01
CA ALA A 34 15.46 -17.97 11.31
C ALA A 34 15.74 -18.84 12.55
N LYS A 35 16.94 -19.41 12.67
CA LYS A 35 17.34 -20.21 13.85
C LYS A 35 17.28 -19.40 15.14
N ASN A 36 17.80 -18.17 15.12
CA ASN A 36 17.76 -17.28 16.28
C ASN A 36 16.33 -16.93 16.68
N SER A 37 15.44 -16.64 15.72
CA SER A 37 14.04 -16.38 15.99
C SER A 37 13.34 -17.58 16.63
N ILE A 38 13.63 -18.80 16.16
CA ILE A 38 13.11 -20.05 16.74
C ILE A 38 13.64 -20.25 18.15
N ALA A 39 14.94 -20.03 18.41
CA ALA A 39 15.54 -20.17 19.73
C ALA A 39 14.88 -19.23 20.74
N ILE A 40 14.68 -17.96 20.38
CA ILE A 40 13.95 -16.97 21.19
C ILE A 40 12.50 -17.42 21.48
N ALA A 41 11.81 -17.93 20.47
CA ALA A 41 10.45 -18.41 20.62
C ALA A 41 10.33 -19.62 21.55
N LEU A 42 11.33 -20.54 21.51
CA LEU A 42 11.41 -21.68 22.42
C LEU A 42 11.67 -21.26 23.86
N GLU A 43 12.53 -20.26 24.07
CA GLU A 43 12.81 -19.70 25.40
C GLU A 43 11.57 -19.02 26.01
N ILE A 44 10.85 -18.23 25.21
CA ILE A 44 9.59 -17.57 25.64
C ILE A 44 8.51 -18.60 25.98
N GLY A 45 8.43 -19.66 25.20
CA GLY A 45 7.42 -20.71 25.33
C GLY A 45 6.05 -20.34 24.75
N VAL A 46 5.31 -21.37 24.31
CA VAL A 46 4.06 -21.19 23.55
C VAL A 46 2.97 -20.46 24.35
N LEU A 47 2.86 -20.69 25.66
CA LEU A 47 1.85 -20.02 26.49
C LEU A 47 2.07 -18.51 26.53
N GLN A 48 3.30 -18.08 26.75
CA GLN A 48 3.63 -16.65 26.79
C GLN A 48 3.52 -16.01 25.39
N LEU A 49 3.94 -16.71 24.33
CA LEU A 49 3.75 -16.24 22.95
C LEU A 49 2.27 -16.02 22.63
N THR A 50 1.41 -16.94 23.07
CA THR A 50 -0.05 -16.82 22.88
C THR A 50 -0.61 -15.60 23.64
N GLU A 51 -0.15 -15.39 24.85
CA GLU A 51 -0.59 -14.22 25.66
C GLU A 51 -0.10 -12.92 25.04
N ASN A 52 1.14 -12.84 24.61
CA ASN A 52 1.69 -11.68 23.89
C ASN A 52 0.88 -11.36 22.63
N GLN A 53 0.50 -12.38 21.86
CA GLN A 53 -0.34 -12.24 20.68
C GLN A 53 -1.73 -11.69 21.02
N LYS A 54 -2.38 -12.19 22.06
CA LYS A 54 -3.68 -11.68 22.51
C LYS A 54 -3.59 -10.21 22.91
N GLN A 55 -2.57 -9.84 23.67
CA GLN A 55 -2.36 -8.45 24.08
C GLN A 55 -2.07 -7.51 22.90
N ALA A 56 -1.31 -7.96 21.92
CA ALA A 56 -1.06 -7.20 20.69
C ALA A 56 -2.36 -6.95 19.92
N TRP A 57 -3.19 -7.98 19.75
CA TRP A 57 -4.49 -7.84 19.10
C TRP A 57 -5.50 -7.03 19.90
N ALA A 58 -5.49 -7.12 21.23
CA ALA A 58 -6.36 -6.29 22.07
C ALA A 58 -6.13 -4.78 21.82
N LYS A 59 -4.87 -4.35 21.72
CA LYS A 59 -4.52 -2.96 21.35
C LYS A 59 -5.01 -2.58 19.96
N ILE A 60 -4.94 -3.49 18.99
CA ILE A 60 -5.43 -3.25 17.64
C ILE A 60 -6.96 -3.05 17.67
N TRP A 61 -7.68 -3.93 18.37
CA TRP A 61 -9.13 -3.83 18.49
C TRP A 61 -9.59 -2.60 19.23
N GLU A 62 -8.89 -2.19 20.27
CA GLU A 62 -9.19 -0.96 21.03
C GLU A 62 -9.25 0.28 20.12
N MET A 63 -8.37 0.35 19.11
CA MET A 63 -8.30 1.47 18.18
C MET A 63 -9.19 1.33 16.94
N SER A 64 -9.55 0.11 16.54
CA SER A 64 -10.14 -0.14 15.22
C SER A 64 -11.50 -0.85 15.24
N ASP A 65 -11.97 -1.29 16.37
CA ASP A 65 -13.25 -2.01 16.43
C ASP A 65 -14.46 -1.09 16.19
N ILE A 66 -15.48 -1.64 15.56
CA ILE A 66 -16.74 -0.97 15.27
C ILE A 66 -17.85 -1.88 15.77
N THR A 67 -18.82 -1.31 16.49
CA THR A 67 -20.00 -2.03 16.95
C THR A 67 -21.18 -1.78 16.02
N ILE A 68 -21.80 -2.85 15.55
CA ILE A 68 -23.01 -2.82 14.73
C ILE A 68 -24.12 -3.57 15.49
N ASP A 69 -25.13 -2.84 15.93
CA ASP A 69 -26.28 -3.40 16.62
C ASP A 69 -27.34 -3.89 15.63
N GLY A 70 -27.92 -5.05 15.90
CA GLY A 70 -29.03 -5.59 15.13
C GLY A 70 -28.66 -6.46 13.92
N ASP A 71 -27.41 -6.44 13.47
CA ASP A 71 -26.93 -7.30 12.35
C ASP A 71 -25.63 -8.02 12.70
N VAL A 72 -25.75 -9.26 13.16
CA VAL A 72 -24.61 -10.12 13.53
C VAL A 72 -23.70 -10.42 12.32
N LYS A 73 -24.27 -10.56 11.11
CA LYS A 73 -23.50 -10.86 9.91
C LYS A 73 -22.67 -9.65 9.48
N ALA A 74 -23.24 -8.47 9.51
CA ALA A 74 -22.53 -7.23 9.24
C ALA A 74 -21.42 -6.99 10.26
N GLN A 75 -21.68 -7.23 11.56
CA GLN A 75 -20.68 -7.16 12.64
C GLN A 75 -19.51 -8.13 12.40
N GLN A 76 -19.80 -9.36 12.02
CA GLN A 76 -18.76 -10.33 11.67
C GLN A 76 -17.97 -9.92 10.45
N GLY A 77 -18.65 -9.44 9.41
CA GLY A 77 -18.04 -9.00 8.15
C GLY A 77 -17.07 -7.83 8.35
N ILE A 78 -17.46 -6.80 9.09
CA ILE A 78 -16.57 -5.64 9.32
C ILE A 78 -15.36 -6.03 10.18
N ARG A 79 -15.54 -6.84 11.22
CA ARG A 79 -14.41 -7.32 12.04
C ARG A 79 -13.46 -8.21 11.23
N PHE A 80 -13.99 -9.04 10.33
CA PHE A 80 -13.16 -9.83 9.43
C PHE A 80 -12.29 -8.95 8.53
N ASN A 81 -12.85 -7.88 7.94
CA ASN A 81 -12.09 -6.95 7.11
C ASN A 81 -11.02 -6.19 7.91
N ILE A 82 -11.37 -5.71 9.11
CA ILE A 82 -10.41 -5.07 10.04
C ILE A 82 -9.26 -6.03 10.37
N PHE A 83 -9.58 -7.29 10.66
CA PHE A 83 -8.59 -8.33 10.91
C PHE A 83 -7.68 -8.53 9.71
N GLN A 84 -8.22 -8.66 8.49
CA GLN A 84 -7.44 -8.87 7.26
C GLN A 84 -6.46 -7.73 6.99
N LEU A 85 -6.89 -6.49 7.11
CA LEU A 85 -6.01 -5.32 6.94
C LEU A 85 -4.87 -5.31 7.94
N ASN A 86 -5.19 -5.54 9.22
CA ASN A 86 -4.20 -5.50 10.31
C ASN A 86 -3.23 -6.69 10.30
N GLN A 87 -3.65 -7.89 9.91
CA GLN A 87 -2.74 -9.03 9.81
C GLN A 87 -1.76 -8.90 8.65
N THR A 88 -2.15 -8.18 7.58
CA THR A 88 -1.33 -8.01 6.39
C THR A 88 -0.26 -6.95 6.58
N TYR A 89 -0.62 -5.81 7.17
CA TYR A 89 0.28 -4.67 7.28
C TYR A 89 0.22 -4.04 8.68
N LEU A 90 1.35 -4.03 9.36
CA LEU A 90 1.49 -3.44 10.71
C LEU A 90 2.04 -2.01 10.71
N GLY A 91 2.55 -1.56 9.59
CA GLY A 91 3.05 -0.20 9.41
C GLY A 91 4.41 0.11 10.05
N LYS A 92 5.16 -0.91 10.45
CA LYS A 92 6.45 -0.72 11.13
C LYS A 92 7.64 -0.50 10.20
N ASP A 93 7.50 -0.83 8.93
CA ASP A 93 8.59 -0.82 7.95
C ASP A 93 8.15 -0.10 6.68
N SER A 94 8.80 1.02 6.37
CA SER A 94 8.52 1.83 5.19
C SER A 94 8.96 1.19 3.87
N ARG A 95 9.64 0.05 3.91
CA ARG A 95 9.99 -0.75 2.72
C ARG A 95 8.86 -1.67 2.30
N LEU A 96 7.83 -1.83 3.13
CA LEU A 96 6.69 -2.72 2.92
C LEU A 96 5.44 -1.93 2.58
N ASN A 97 4.51 -2.59 1.90
CA ASN A 97 3.24 -2.04 1.49
C ASN A 97 2.12 -3.08 1.65
N ILE A 98 0.90 -2.69 1.31
CA ILE A 98 -0.27 -3.56 1.27
C ILE A 98 -0.93 -3.45 -0.10
N GLY A 99 -1.25 -4.58 -0.70
CA GLY A 99 -2.04 -4.65 -1.94
C GLY A 99 -3.54 -4.75 -1.67
N PRO A 100 -4.36 -4.74 -2.73
CA PRO A 100 -5.83 -4.68 -2.62
C PRO A 100 -6.47 -5.84 -1.86
N LYS A 101 -5.85 -7.00 -1.90
CA LYS A 101 -6.35 -8.24 -1.27
C LYS A 101 -5.49 -8.70 -0.08
N GLY A 102 -4.43 -7.99 0.24
CA GLY A 102 -3.46 -8.45 1.23
C GLY A 102 -2.93 -9.85 0.87
N PHE A 103 -2.87 -10.75 1.86
CA PHE A 103 -2.47 -12.14 1.64
C PHE A 103 -3.60 -13.09 1.24
N THR A 104 -4.83 -12.62 1.23
CA THR A 104 -6.00 -13.47 0.98
C THR A 104 -6.42 -13.54 -0.48
N GLY A 105 -5.87 -12.67 -1.31
CA GLY A 105 -6.18 -12.61 -2.74
C GLY A 105 -5.05 -13.13 -3.59
N GLU A 106 -5.11 -14.38 -4.02
CA GLU A 106 -4.09 -15.00 -4.87
C GLU A 106 -3.86 -14.27 -6.19
N LYS A 107 -4.91 -13.66 -6.75
CA LYS A 107 -4.86 -13.02 -8.07
C LYS A 107 -3.89 -11.85 -8.16
N TYR A 108 -3.67 -11.13 -7.07
CA TYR A 108 -2.83 -9.93 -7.05
C TYR A 108 -1.46 -10.17 -6.41
N GLY A 109 -1.17 -11.38 -5.93
CA GLY A 109 0.14 -11.79 -5.43
C GLY A 109 0.72 -10.93 -4.29
N GLY A 110 -0.10 -10.15 -3.59
CA GLY A 110 0.36 -9.18 -2.60
C GLY A 110 1.00 -7.91 -3.18
N SER A 111 0.91 -7.72 -4.50
CA SER A 111 1.47 -6.54 -5.17
C SER A 111 0.72 -5.27 -4.81
N THR A 112 1.42 -4.15 -4.91
CA THR A 112 0.89 -2.82 -4.65
C THR A 112 0.17 -2.28 -5.85
N TYR A 113 -1.02 -1.75 -5.63
CA TYR A 113 -1.86 -1.01 -6.57
C TYR A 113 -2.18 0.38 -5.97
N TRP A 114 -2.90 1.21 -6.69
CA TRP A 114 -3.38 2.51 -6.21
C TRP A 114 -4.45 2.39 -5.10
N ASP A 115 -4.99 1.19 -4.89
CA ASP A 115 -5.89 0.85 -3.77
C ASP A 115 -5.30 1.16 -2.41
N THR A 116 -3.99 1.05 -2.27
CA THR A 116 -3.28 1.43 -1.06
C THR A 116 -3.55 2.88 -0.70
N GLU A 117 -3.40 3.78 -1.67
CA GLU A 117 -3.59 5.21 -1.50
C GLU A 117 -5.06 5.58 -1.34
N ALA A 118 -5.93 4.97 -2.17
CA ALA A 118 -7.34 5.33 -2.21
C ALA A 118 -8.14 4.77 -1.03
N TYR A 119 -7.80 3.58 -0.53
CA TYR A 119 -8.63 2.85 0.43
C TYR A 119 -7.90 2.44 1.71
N CYS A 120 -6.65 1.97 1.62
CA CYS A 120 -5.93 1.47 2.80
C CYS A 120 -5.39 2.61 3.67
N ILE A 121 -4.78 3.64 3.08
CA ILE A 121 -4.26 4.78 3.85
C ILE A 121 -5.35 5.46 4.68
N PRO A 122 -6.55 5.78 4.16
CA PRO A 122 -7.64 6.32 4.97
C PRO A 122 -8.01 5.44 6.18
N PHE A 123 -8.04 4.12 5.99
CA PHE A 123 -8.29 3.19 7.10
C PHE A 123 -7.21 3.29 8.18
N TYR A 124 -5.94 3.26 7.79
CA TYR A 124 -4.84 3.32 8.75
C TYR A 124 -4.74 4.69 9.43
N MET A 125 -5.00 5.79 8.73
CA MET A 125 -5.07 7.12 9.36
C MET A 125 -6.13 7.19 10.45
N ALA A 126 -7.28 6.55 10.23
CA ALA A 126 -8.39 6.58 11.17
C ALA A 126 -8.23 5.61 12.37
N THR A 127 -7.42 4.55 12.22
CA THR A 127 -7.41 3.42 13.16
C THR A 127 -6.03 3.08 13.73
N LYS A 128 -5.00 3.84 13.35
CA LYS A 128 -3.61 3.59 13.78
C LYS A 128 -2.90 4.88 14.15
N ASP A 129 -1.69 4.71 14.69
CA ASP A 129 -0.72 5.79 14.78
C ASP A 129 -0.42 6.35 13.38
N GLN A 130 -0.28 7.66 13.28
CA GLN A 130 0.00 8.35 11.99
C GLN A 130 1.27 7.83 11.29
N GLN A 131 2.22 7.28 12.03
CA GLN A 131 3.44 6.70 11.47
C GLN A 131 3.15 5.54 10.49
N VAL A 132 2.05 4.83 10.67
CA VAL A 132 1.64 3.74 9.77
C VAL A 132 1.32 4.28 8.37
N ALA A 133 0.52 5.33 8.28
CA ALA A 133 0.21 6.00 7.02
C ALA A 133 1.47 6.68 6.44
N ARG A 134 2.30 7.32 7.29
CA ARG A 134 3.56 7.92 6.87
C ARG A 134 4.51 6.90 6.23
N ASN A 135 4.57 5.70 6.75
CA ASN A 135 5.40 4.63 6.18
C ASN A 135 4.87 4.15 4.82
N LEU A 136 3.55 4.10 4.61
CA LEU A 136 2.96 3.79 3.30
C LEU A 136 3.30 4.85 2.25
N LEU A 137 3.27 6.13 2.63
CA LEU A 137 3.69 7.21 1.75
C LEU A 137 5.21 7.20 1.51
N ALA A 138 6.00 6.89 2.54
CA ALA A 138 7.46 6.74 2.41
C ALA A 138 7.85 5.59 1.46
N TYR A 139 7.05 4.53 1.39
CA TYR A 139 7.23 3.46 0.40
C TYR A 139 7.20 4.02 -1.03
N ARG A 140 6.25 4.90 -1.35
CA ARG A 140 6.19 5.55 -2.67
C ARG A 140 7.36 6.50 -2.90
N TYR A 141 7.74 7.27 -1.89
CA TYR A 141 8.94 8.11 -1.97
C TYR A 141 10.20 7.30 -2.28
N ASN A 142 10.40 6.17 -1.61
CA ASN A 142 11.55 5.29 -1.84
C ASN A 142 11.60 4.70 -3.27
N GLN A 143 10.53 4.80 -4.02
CA GLN A 143 10.41 4.32 -5.41
C GLN A 143 10.33 5.45 -6.44
N LEU A 144 10.59 6.70 -6.04
CA LEU A 144 10.49 7.85 -6.94
C LEU A 144 11.42 7.71 -8.16
N ASP A 145 12.67 7.29 -7.95
CA ASP A 145 13.62 7.08 -9.04
C ASP A 145 13.10 6.04 -10.04
N LYS A 146 12.50 4.96 -9.56
CA LYS A 146 11.86 3.95 -10.42
C LYS A 146 10.65 4.48 -11.18
N ALA A 147 9.87 5.36 -10.58
CA ALA A 147 8.76 6.02 -11.25
C ALA A 147 9.25 6.99 -12.34
N ILE A 148 10.39 7.65 -12.13
CA ILE A 148 11.05 8.47 -13.14
C ILE A 148 11.56 7.60 -14.30
N GLU A 149 12.29 6.53 -14.00
CA GLU A 149 12.73 5.55 -15.02
C GLU A 149 11.56 4.98 -15.84
N ASN A 150 10.44 4.71 -15.18
CA ASN A 150 9.23 4.21 -15.83
C ASN A 150 8.64 5.25 -16.80
N ALA A 151 8.61 6.51 -16.42
CA ALA A 151 8.18 7.60 -17.28
C ALA A 151 9.15 7.82 -18.46
N GLU A 152 10.45 7.74 -18.22
CA GLU A 152 11.48 7.90 -19.27
C GLU A 152 11.38 6.82 -20.35
N LYS A 153 11.06 5.58 -20.01
CA LYS A 153 10.78 4.49 -20.97
C LYS A 153 9.64 4.82 -21.94
N LEU A 154 8.72 5.70 -21.51
CA LEU A 154 7.59 6.18 -22.30
C LEU A 154 7.87 7.51 -23.00
N GLY A 155 9.09 8.03 -22.91
CA GLY A 155 9.52 9.26 -23.57
C GLY A 155 9.32 10.54 -22.77
N PHE A 156 8.84 10.48 -21.54
CA PHE A 156 8.78 11.63 -20.63
C PHE A 156 10.19 12.00 -20.14
N LYS A 157 10.40 13.25 -19.76
CA LYS A 157 11.72 13.79 -19.43
C LYS A 157 11.70 14.68 -18.18
N ASN A 158 12.87 15.19 -17.82
CA ASN A 158 13.03 16.21 -16.79
C ASN A 158 12.49 15.79 -15.41
N GLY A 159 12.64 14.52 -15.02
CA GLY A 159 12.19 14.02 -13.74
C GLY A 159 10.67 13.91 -13.63
N ALA A 160 9.96 13.76 -14.75
CA ALA A 160 8.56 13.35 -14.73
C ALA A 160 8.47 11.93 -14.16
N ALA A 161 7.56 11.68 -13.21
CA ALA A 161 7.41 10.39 -12.57
C ALA A 161 6.05 9.77 -12.91
N LEU A 162 6.06 8.53 -13.42
CA LEU A 162 4.87 7.71 -13.58
C LEU A 162 5.03 6.45 -12.72
N TYR A 163 4.35 6.43 -11.60
CA TYR A 163 4.36 5.27 -10.73
C TYR A 163 3.76 4.05 -11.44
N PRO A 164 4.31 2.84 -11.22
CA PRO A 164 3.77 1.64 -11.86
C PRO A 164 2.33 1.39 -11.42
N MET A 165 1.56 0.74 -12.30
CA MET A 165 0.21 0.31 -11.97
C MET A 165 0.24 -0.79 -10.91
N VAL A 166 1.12 -1.77 -11.11
CA VAL A 166 1.36 -2.89 -10.21
C VAL A 166 2.83 -2.99 -9.89
N THR A 167 3.18 -3.06 -8.62
CA THR A 167 4.59 -3.17 -8.23
C THR A 167 4.80 -3.86 -6.90
N MET A 168 6.00 -4.40 -6.74
CA MET A 168 6.53 -4.86 -5.45
C MET A 168 7.77 -4.06 -5.03
N ASN A 169 8.53 -3.55 -5.97
CA ASN A 169 9.82 -2.89 -5.74
C ASN A 169 10.01 -1.57 -6.50
N GLY A 170 8.94 -1.04 -7.09
CA GLY A 170 8.96 0.18 -7.91
C GLY A 170 9.00 -0.07 -9.41
N GLU A 171 9.25 -1.31 -9.84
CA GLU A 171 9.18 -1.70 -11.26
C GLU A 171 7.76 -2.08 -11.64
N GLU A 172 7.36 -1.81 -12.90
CA GLU A 172 6.06 -2.22 -13.41
C GLU A 172 6.01 -3.73 -13.56
N CYS A 173 5.10 -4.37 -12.83
CA CYS A 173 4.93 -5.83 -12.81
C CYS A 173 3.67 -6.29 -13.56
N HIS A 174 2.87 -5.36 -14.09
CA HIS A 174 1.66 -5.70 -14.81
C HIS A 174 1.98 -6.19 -16.22
N ASN A 175 1.42 -7.34 -16.61
CA ASN A 175 1.68 -7.93 -17.93
C ASN A 175 0.70 -7.46 -18.98
N GLU A 176 -0.37 -6.86 -18.56
CA GLU A 176 -1.46 -6.46 -19.44
C GLU A 176 -1.34 -4.98 -19.73
N TRP A 177 -0.65 -4.72 -20.50
CA TRP A 177 -0.14 -3.81 -21.42
C TRP A 177 -0.98 -2.53 -21.65
N GLU A 178 -2.24 -2.55 -22.08
CA GLU A 178 -3.02 -1.34 -22.39
C GLU A 178 -3.40 -0.58 -21.12
N ILE A 179 -4.02 -1.23 -20.15
CA ILE A 179 -4.47 -0.63 -18.93
C ILE A 179 -3.32 0.02 -18.13
N THR A 180 -2.12 -0.53 -18.25
CA THR A 180 -0.91 0.02 -17.65
C THR A 180 -0.60 1.45 -18.14
N PHE A 181 -0.91 1.74 -19.40
CA PHE A 181 -0.68 3.05 -20.01
C PHE A 181 -1.90 3.98 -19.93
N GLU A 182 -3.07 3.43 -19.70
CA GLU A 182 -4.33 4.15 -19.68
C GLU A 182 -4.74 4.60 -18.29
N GLU A 183 -4.53 3.77 -17.25
CA GLU A 183 -4.89 4.08 -15.85
C GLU A 183 -3.87 4.95 -15.15
N ILE A 184 -3.54 6.07 -15.76
CA ILE A 184 -2.54 7.01 -15.24
C ILE A 184 -3.03 7.83 -14.04
N HIS A 185 -4.31 7.75 -13.72
CA HIS A 185 -4.90 8.38 -12.54
C HIS A 185 -4.32 7.87 -11.21
N ARG A 186 -3.62 6.72 -11.21
CA ARG A 186 -2.86 6.22 -10.06
C ARG A 186 -1.84 7.21 -9.50
N ASN A 187 -1.24 8.03 -10.35
CA ASN A 187 -0.40 9.15 -9.94
C ASN A 187 -1.17 10.17 -9.10
N GLY A 188 -2.41 10.44 -9.50
CA GLY A 188 -3.29 11.31 -8.74
C GLY A 188 -3.67 10.77 -7.38
N ALA A 189 -3.88 9.46 -7.27
CA ALA A 189 -4.17 8.82 -5.99
C ALA A 189 -3.01 9.00 -4.98
N ILE A 190 -1.76 8.89 -5.44
CA ILE A 190 -0.58 9.10 -4.60
C ILE A 190 -0.51 10.54 -4.11
N ALA A 191 -0.66 11.52 -5.00
CA ALA A 191 -0.66 12.93 -4.64
C ALA A 191 -1.80 13.26 -3.66
N PHE A 192 -3.00 12.69 -3.89
CA PHE A 192 -4.15 12.89 -3.01
C PHE A 192 -3.97 12.23 -1.63
N ALA A 193 -3.29 11.10 -1.56
CA ALA A 193 -2.94 10.47 -0.29
C ALA A 193 -1.96 11.33 0.54
N ILE A 194 -0.99 11.97 -0.11
CA ILE A 194 -0.08 12.93 0.54
C ILE A 194 -0.88 14.12 1.11
N TYR A 195 -1.78 14.69 0.30
CA TYR A 195 -2.67 15.77 0.73
C TYR A 195 -3.54 15.37 1.94
N ASN A 196 -4.19 14.20 1.88
CA ASN A 196 -5.02 13.73 2.97
C ASN A 196 -4.23 13.49 4.25
N TYR A 197 -3.05 12.86 4.13
CA TYR A 197 -2.17 12.64 5.27
C TYR A 197 -1.80 13.96 5.95
N PHE A 198 -1.31 14.92 5.19
CA PHE A 198 -0.95 16.24 5.70
C PHE A 198 -2.12 16.92 6.44
N ARG A 199 -3.30 16.91 5.83
CA ARG A 199 -4.49 17.55 6.40
C ARG A 199 -5.08 16.83 7.61
N PHE A 200 -4.91 15.51 7.67
CA PHE A 200 -5.47 14.71 8.75
C PHE A 200 -4.56 14.69 9.99
N THR A 201 -3.25 14.72 9.78
CA THR A 201 -2.26 14.50 10.85
C THR A 201 -1.60 15.77 11.35
N ASP A 202 -1.68 16.88 10.59
CA ASP A 202 -0.89 18.10 10.81
C ASP A 202 0.63 17.85 10.85
N ASP A 203 1.10 16.78 10.17
CA ASP A 203 2.52 16.50 10.04
C ASP A 203 3.15 17.38 8.96
N TYR A 204 3.48 18.58 9.33
CA TYR A 204 4.11 19.59 8.45
C TYR A 204 5.52 19.20 7.99
N SER A 205 6.15 18.22 8.61
CA SER A 205 7.49 17.76 8.23
C SER A 205 7.49 16.89 6.98
N TYR A 206 6.40 16.18 6.70
CA TYR A 206 6.38 15.20 5.61
C TYR A 206 6.54 15.83 4.22
N ILE A 207 5.90 16.99 3.98
CA ILE A 207 5.97 17.67 2.68
C ILE A 207 7.41 18.04 2.32
N PRO A 208 8.16 18.84 3.13
CA PRO A 208 9.53 19.21 2.78
C PRO A 208 10.52 18.04 2.83
N GLU A 209 10.28 17.01 3.64
CA GLU A 209 11.21 15.88 3.74
C GLU A 209 11.09 14.89 2.58
N LYS A 210 9.89 14.64 2.08
CA LYS A 210 9.62 13.56 1.11
C LYS A 210 8.51 13.90 0.11
N GLY A 211 7.42 14.47 0.59
CA GLY A 211 6.19 14.62 -0.18
C GLY A 211 6.36 15.52 -1.39
N LEU A 212 7.11 16.60 -1.25
CA LEU A 212 7.28 17.61 -2.31
C LEU A 212 7.99 17.04 -3.54
N GLU A 213 9.01 16.22 -3.38
CA GLU A 213 9.71 15.58 -4.50
C GLU A 213 8.78 14.67 -5.30
N VAL A 214 7.96 13.89 -4.60
CA VAL A 214 6.94 13.03 -5.22
C VAL A 214 5.92 13.88 -5.99
N LEU A 215 5.40 14.94 -5.38
CA LEU A 215 4.43 15.83 -6.00
C LEU A 215 5.00 16.51 -7.25
N ILE A 216 6.25 16.97 -7.21
CA ILE A 216 6.93 17.59 -8.37
C ILE A 216 7.07 16.58 -9.51
N GLY A 217 7.50 15.34 -9.23
CA GLY A 217 7.62 14.30 -10.24
C GLY A 217 6.27 13.99 -10.91
N ILE A 218 5.21 13.87 -10.12
CA ILE A 218 3.84 13.66 -10.59
C ILE A 218 3.34 14.86 -11.43
N ALA A 219 3.54 16.08 -10.95
CA ALA A 219 3.12 17.30 -11.67
C ALA A 219 3.83 17.43 -13.03
N ARG A 220 5.13 17.13 -13.10
CA ARG A 220 5.92 17.11 -14.35
C ARG A 220 5.39 16.07 -15.33
N PHE A 221 4.97 14.92 -14.86
CA PHE A 221 4.31 13.91 -15.69
C PHE A 221 3.00 14.45 -16.27
N TRP A 222 2.12 14.99 -15.46
CA TRP A 222 0.84 15.52 -15.92
C TRP A 222 0.99 16.68 -16.90
N HIS A 223 1.94 17.58 -16.64
CA HIS A 223 2.25 18.69 -17.55
C HIS A 223 2.66 18.19 -18.95
N GLN A 224 3.47 17.14 -19.04
CA GLN A 224 3.92 16.58 -20.30
C GLN A 224 2.88 15.65 -20.96
N ARG A 225 2.01 15.04 -20.15
CA ARG A 225 0.95 14.13 -20.64
C ARG A 225 -0.22 14.87 -21.28
N ALA A 226 -0.52 16.06 -20.82
CA ALA A 226 -1.53 16.92 -21.39
C ALA A 226 -1.02 17.56 -22.69
N THR A 227 -1.80 17.50 -23.77
CA THR A 227 -1.49 18.07 -25.05
C THR A 227 -2.42 19.23 -25.38
N PHE A 228 -1.89 20.35 -25.87
CA PHE A 228 -2.73 21.47 -26.29
C PHE A 228 -3.36 21.18 -27.66
N SER A 229 -4.69 21.16 -27.71
CA SER A 229 -5.48 21.02 -28.94
C SER A 229 -5.77 22.42 -29.52
N THR A 230 -5.13 22.74 -30.64
CA THR A 230 -5.40 24.02 -31.35
C THR A 230 -6.83 24.09 -31.87
N TYR A 231 -7.40 22.96 -32.27
CA TYR A 231 -8.78 22.87 -32.73
C TYR A 231 -9.80 23.20 -31.63
N ARG A 232 -9.54 22.70 -30.39
CA ARG A 232 -10.43 22.93 -29.24
C ARG A 232 -10.04 24.14 -28.41
N ASN A 233 -8.88 24.74 -28.68
CA ASN A 233 -8.26 25.80 -27.89
C ASN A 233 -8.20 25.47 -26.41
N GLN A 234 -7.80 24.24 -26.08
CA GLN A 234 -7.69 23.75 -24.69
C GLN A 234 -6.74 22.57 -24.59
N TYR A 235 -6.27 22.28 -23.38
CA TYR A 235 -5.52 21.08 -23.10
C TYR A 235 -6.44 19.85 -23.11
N VAL A 236 -5.92 18.73 -23.58
CA VAL A 236 -6.62 17.43 -23.68
C VAL A 236 -5.71 16.32 -23.17
N ILE A 237 -6.31 15.29 -22.59
CA ILE A 237 -5.65 14.02 -22.27
C ILE A 237 -6.41 12.93 -23.04
N LEU A 238 -5.70 12.23 -23.92
CA LEU A 238 -6.27 11.27 -24.86
C LEU A 238 -5.90 9.84 -24.45
N GLY A 239 -6.75 8.86 -24.79
CA GLY A 239 -6.47 7.44 -24.60
C GLY A 239 -6.20 7.08 -23.14
N VAL A 240 -7.21 7.21 -22.30
CA VAL A 240 -7.11 6.87 -20.85
C VAL A 240 -8.29 6.04 -20.42
N THR A 241 -8.07 5.28 -19.35
CA THR A 241 -9.11 4.58 -18.60
C THR A 241 -9.18 5.22 -17.21
N GLY A 242 -10.36 5.66 -16.82
CA GLY A 242 -10.61 6.18 -15.48
C GLY A 242 -10.86 5.05 -14.47
N PRO A 243 -11.28 5.37 -13.23
CA PRO A 243 -11.61 4.37 -12.22
C PRO A 243 -12.77 3.43 -12.62
N ASN A 244 -13.58 3.83 -13.59
CA ASN A 244 -14.55 2.94 -14.22
C ASN A 244 -13.89 2.24 -15.43
N GLU A 245 -13.35 1.06 -15.18
CA GLU A 245 -12.58 0.27 -16.16
C GLU A 245 -13.42 -0.27 -17.33
N TYR A 246 -14.77 -0.19 -17.24
CA TYR A 246 -15.65 -0.55 -18.36
C TYR A 246 -15.61 0.45 -19.52
N GLU A 247 -15.12 1.67 -19.27
CA GLU A 247 -14.91 2.71 -20.27
C GLU A 247 -13.42 2.94 -20.48
N ASN A 248 -12.79 2.04 -21.22
CA ASN A 248 -11.38 2.09 -21.53
C ASN A 248 -11.10 2.93 -22.80
N ASN A 249 -9.86 3.37 -22.92
CA ASN A 249 -9.30 4.12 -24.07
C ASN A 249 -10.16 5.31 -24.49
N VAL A 250 -10.65 6.08 -23.52
CA VAL A 250 -11.48 7.27 -23.78
C VAL A 250 -10.64 8.55 -23.74
N ASN A 251 -11.14 9.58 -24.43
CA ASN A 251 -10.50 10.88 -24.47
C ASN A 251 -11.17 11.82 -23.45
N ASN A 252 -10.36 12.57 -22.71
CA ASN A 252 -10.80 13.58 -21.75
C ASN A 252 -11.75 12.99 -20.69
N ASN A 253 -11.37 11.84 -20.15
CA ASN A 253 -12.05 11.31 -18.97
C ASN A 253 -12.08 12.39 -17.88
N TRP A 254 -13.26 12.67 -17.35
CA TRP A 254 -13.46 13.77 -16.40
C TRP A 254 -12.59 13.61 -15.16
N TYR A 255 -12.57 12.41 -14.57
CA TYR A 255 -11.79 12.16 -13.36
C TYR A 255 -10.29 12.35 -13.60
N THR A 256 -9.78 11.77 -14.70
CA THR A 256 -8.36 11.89 -15.06
C THR A 256 -7.95 13.33 -15.31
N ASN A 257 -8.77 14.10 -16.04
CA ASN A 257 -8.49 15.51 -16.29
C ASN A 257 -8.56 16.36 -15.01
N TYR A 258 -9.53 16.08 -14.15
CA TYR A 258 -9.69 16.79 -12.89
C TYR A 258 -8.50 16.55 -11.96
N ILE A 259 -8.10 15.29 -11.76
CA ILE A 259 -7.01 14.93 -10.86
C ILE A 259 -5.66 15.43 -11.39
N ALA A 260 -5.46 15.43 -12.72
CA ALA A 260 -4.26 15.98 -13.35
C ALA A 260 -4.09 17.47 -13.04
N LYS A 261 -5.15 18.25 -13.25
CA LYS A 261 -5.15 19.68 -12.91
C LYS A 261 -4.92 19.88 -11.42
N TRP A 262 -5.64 19.18 -10.59
CA TRP A 262 -5.53 19.28 -9.15
C TRP A 262 -4.11 18.95 -8.64
N CYS A 263 -3.45 17.92 -9.17
CA CYS A 263 -2.07 17.59 -8.82
C CYS A 263 -1.09 18.74 -9.13
N ILE A 264 -1.26 19.36 -10.30
CA ILE A 264 -0.41 20.50 -10.69
C ILE A 264 -0.64 21.70 -9.74
N ASP A 265 -1.90 22.07 -9.52
CA ASP A 265 -2.27 23.20 -8.66
C ASP A 265 -1.77 22.98 -7.23
N TYR A 266 -2.03 21.81 -6.66
CA TYR A 266 -1.58 21.46 -5.30
C TYR A 266 -0.06 21.46 -5.17
N THR A 267 0.65 20.94 -6.18
CA THR A 267 2.12 20.98 -6.17
C THR A 267 2.64 22.42 -6.17
N VAL A 268 2.05 23.30 -6.99
CA VAL A 268 2.41 24.73 -7.02
C VAL A 268 2.12 25.41 -5.68
N GLU A 269 1.00 25.09 -5.06
CA GLU A 269 0.66 25.57 -3.72
C GLU A 269 1.71 25.16 -2.68
N GLN A 270 2.21 23.92 -2.73
CA GLN A 270 3.19 23.41 -1.77
C GLN A 270 4.62 23.95 -2.00
N ILE A 271 4.92 24.49 -3.18
CA ILE A 271 6.20 25.12 -3.49
C ILE A 271 6.28 26.56 -2.95
N ASN A 272 5.16 27.27 -2.89
CA ASN A 272 5.05 28.67 -2.48
C ASN A 272 4.85 28.81 -0.96
#